data_13a901b5fca39f2229e8ddd3585cfbda
#
_entry.id   13a901b5fca39f2229e8ddd3585cfbda
#
_cell.length_a   1.000
_cell.length_b   1.000
_cell.length_c   1.000
_cell.angle_alpha   90.00
_cell.angle_beta   90.00
_cell.angle_gamma   90.00
#
_symmetry.space_group_name_H-M   'P 1'
#
loop_
_entity.id
_entity.type
_entity.pdbx_description
1 polymer ?
#
loop_
_entity_poly.entity_id
_entity_poly.type
_entity_poly.pdbx_seq_one_letter_code
_entity_poly.pdbx_strand_id
1 'polypeptide(L)'
;MKIVYASDDNYVGLTVVSAVSLLRHNPGAEIHLLGYNLKPEAIDVVRTCVESHRGTFTYLDASPAIAKLKAIGATSYVSYAVYARIFIPDLMPATTGKVLYLDCDTLVTGPLDELFNTDLRGRPLALAPDVIHPAYKKVIGLPPEKPYYNTGVLLMDLVSWRSARCSERLADELLHPHGINPLGDQDIIVRALNDEIAPLDIRWNFLSQYFLQRRKERPAIYHFSGNTLGRPWFTSSRHPMRTAYCLAAAEAGLPEVANQSRPLPFEYKVQYWLYRLLPQALFSPICKLMYRTHILLTYEI
;
A
#
# COMPACT_ATOMS: atom_id res chain seq x y z
N MET A 1 -0.63 -17.47 -9.38
CA MET A 1 -1.17 -16.27 -8.69
C MET A 1 -0.57 -15.05 -9.37
N LYS A 2 -1.41 -14.11 -9.83
CA LYS A 2 -0.95 -12.87 -10.48
C LYS A 2 -0.82 -11.76 -9.43
N ILE A 3 0.40 -11.26 -9.26
CA ILE A 3 0.76 -10.20 -8.31
C ILE A 3 1.17 -8.96 -9.10
N VAL A 4 0.68 -7.79 -8.71
CA VAL A 4 1.00 -6.53 -9.37
C VAL A 4 1.69 -5.59 -8.38
N TYR A 5 2.80 -5.00 -8.80
CA TYR A 5 3.47 -3.90 -8.12
C TYR A 5 3.48 -2.66 -9.01
N ALA A 6 3.49 -1.49 -8.40
CA ALA A 6 3.73 -0.22 -9.09
C ALA A 6 4.98 0.44 -8.54
N SER A 7 5.90 0.87 -9.41
CA SER A 7 7.18 1.44 -8.97
C SER A 7 7.68 2.54 -9.92
N ASP A 8 8.49 3.43 -9.35
CA ASP A 8 9.45 4.27 -10.05
C ASP A 8 10.89 3.91 -9.61
N ASP A 9 11.90 4.55 -10.19
CA ASP A 9 13.32 4.27 -9.88
C ASP A 9 13.64 4.35 -8.36
N ASN A 10 12.96 5.19 -7.61
CA ASN A 10 13.23 5.39 -6.17
C ASN A 10 12.74 4.22 -5.31
N TYR A 11 11.78 3.45 -5.81
CA TYR A 11 11.12 2.37 -5.07
C TYR A 11 11.50 0.97 -5.55
N VAL A 12 12.35 0.84 -6.59
CA VAL A 12 12.79 -0.46 -7.12
C VAL A 12 13.35 -1.37 -6.04
N GLY A 13 14.26 -0.89 -5.20
CA GLY A 13 14.84 -1.70 -4.13
C GLY A 13 13.80 -2.24 -3.13
N LEU A 14 12.81 -1.41 -2.76
CA LEU A 14 11.70 -1.85 -1.90
C LEU A 14 10.82 -2.88 -2.61
N THR A 15 10.54 -2.66 -3.90
CA THR A 15 9.77 -3.60 -4.73
C THR A 15 10.44 -4.97 -4.78
N VAL A 16 11.76 -5.02 -4.97
CA VAL A 16 12.53 -6.27 -4.97
C VAL A 16 12.44 -6.99 -3.63
N VAL A 17 12.64 -6.28 -2.51
CA VAL A 17 12.55 -6.89 -1.17
C VAL A 17 11.14 -7.45 -0.93
N SER A 18 10.10 -6.72 -1.29
CA SER A 18 8.72 -7.18 -1.17
C SER A 18 8.46 -8.41 -2.05
N ALA A 19 8.85 -8.39 -3.33
CA ALA A 19 8.66 -9.50 -4.27
C ALA A 19 9.41 -10.76 -3.85
N VAL A 20 10.65 -10.64 -3.38
CA VAL A 20 11.43 -11.78 -2.88
C VAL A 20 10.79 -12.38 -1.62
N SER A 21 10.37 -11.53 -0.67
CA SER A 21 9.65 -12.00 0.51
C SER A 21 8.35 -12.75 0.16
N LEU A 22 7.65 -12.29 -0.89
CA LEU A 22 6.45 -12.94 -1.40
C LEU A 22 6.79 -14.30 -2.03
N LEU A 23 7.76 -14.35 -2.94
CA LEU A 23 8.15 -15.57 -3.67
C LEU A 23 8.67 -16.66 -2.76
N ARG A 24 9.30 -16.30 -1.64
CA ARG A 24 9.71 -17.26 -0.60
C ARG A 24 8.55 -18.11 -0.08
N HIS A 25 7.36 -17.50 0.05
CA HIS A 25 6.17 -18.17 0.59
C HIS A 25 5.18 -18.60 -0.50
N ASN A 26 5.32 -18.06 -1.71
CA ASN A 26 4.41 -18.27 -2.83
C ASN A 26 5.20 -18.52 -4.12
N PRO A 27 5.99 -19.62 -4.19
CA PRO A 27 6.81 -19.92 -5.37
C PRO A 27 5.93 -20.11 -6.60
N GLY A 28 6.41 -19.65 -7.76
CA GLY A 28 5.65 -19.70 -9.01
C GLY A 28 4.63 -18.57 -9.19
N ALA A 29 4.62 -17.58 -8.30
CA ALA A 29 3.80 -16.38 -8.51
C ALA A 29 4.27 -15.61 -9.75
N GLU A 30 3.30 -15.04 -10.47
CA GLU A 30 3.51 -14.20 -11.66
C GLU A 30 3.58 -12.74 -11.23
N ILE A 31 4.75 -12.13 -11.30
CA ILE A 31 4.98 -10.73 -10.89
C ILE A 31 4.83 -9.80 -12.09
N HIS A 32 3.87 -8.90 -12.04
CA HIS A 32 3.65 -7.85 -13.02
C HIS A 32 4.10 -6.51 -12.41
N LEU A 33 5.09 -5.85 -13.03
CA LEU A 33 5.59 -4.55 -12.61
C LEU A 33 5.02 -3.45 -13.49
N LEU A 34 4.18 -2.59 -12.92
CA LEU A 34 3.73 -1.35 -13.55
C LEU A 34 4.78 -0.27 -13.29
N GLY A 35 5.57 0.05 -14.32
CA GLY A 35 6.63 1.05 -14.21
C GLY A 35 6.14 2.45 -14.55
N TYR A 36 6.58 3.43 -13.77
CA TYR A 36 6.46 4.84 -14.08
C TYR A 36 7.84 5.45 -14.32
N ASN A 37 8.17 5.72 -15.60
CA ASN A 37 9.47 6.25 -16.03
C ASN A 37 10.65 5.43 -15.48
N LEU A 38 10.51 4.11 -15.42
CA LEU A 38 11.60 3.22 -14.99
C LEU A 38 12.69 3.14 -16.07
N LYS A 39 13.93 3.17 -15.61
CA LYS A 39 15.10 2.89 -16.45
C LYS A 39 15.19 1.39 -16.77
N PRO A 40 15.73 1.03 -17.95
CA PRO A 40 15.91 -0.38 -18.33
C PRO A 40 16.68 -1.20 -17.28
N GLU A 41 17.74 -0.61 -16.69
CA GLU A 41 18.57 -1.27 -15.66
C GLU A 41 17.75 -1.58 -14.39
N ALA A 42 16.84 -0.70 -14.01
CA ALA A 42 15.95 -0.89 -12.88
C ALA A 42 14.95 -2.04 -13.13
N ILE A 43 14.42 -2.13 -14.34
CA ILE A 43 13.53 -3.23 -14.78
C ILE A 43 14.28 -4.56 -14.72
N ASP A 44 15.52 -4.60 -15.21
CA ASP A 44 16.35 -5.81 -15.24
C ASP A 44 16.73 -6.28 -13.83
N VAL A 45 16.96 -5.38 -12.89
CA VAL A 45 17.17 -5.74 -11.47
C VAL A 45 15.95 -6.46 -10.91
N VAL A 46 14.74 -5.95 -11.12
CA VAL A 46 13.51 -6.60 -10.62
C VAL A 46 13.32 -7.96 -11.31
N ARG A 47 13.48 -8.02 -12.65
CA ARG A 47 13.37 -9.25 -13.44
C ARG A 47 14.30 -10.33 -12.90
N THR A 48 15.61 -10.03 -12.81
CA THR A 48 16.63 -10.97 -12.36
C THR A 48 16.31 -11.52 -10.98
N CYS A 49 15.93 -10.65 -10.05
CA CYS A 49 15.55 -11.06 -8.70
C CYS A 49 14.31 -11.97 -8.68
N VAL A 50 13.26 -11.61 -9.42
CA VAL A 50 12.03 -12.40 -9.47
C VAL A 50 12.30 -13.80 -10.06
N GLU A 51 13.01 -13.87 -11.19
CA GLU A 51 13.29 -15.14 -11.88
C GLU A 51 14.23 -16.04 -11.06
N SER A 52 15.23 -15.49 -10.40
CA SER A 52 16.13 -16.25 -9.50
C SER A 52 15.41 -16.82 -8.27
N HIS A 53 14.25 -16.25 -7.88
CA HIS A 53 13.42 -16.72 -6.78
C HIS A 53 12.17 -17.51 -7.24
N ARG A 54 12.23 -18.13 -8.42
CA ARG A 54 11.19 -19.01 -8.98
C ARG A 54 9.86 -18.29 -9.27
N GLY A 55 9.89 -16.98 -9.53
CA GLY A 55 8.77 -16.23 -10.07
C GLY A 55 8.85 -16.11 -11.59
N THR A 56 7.76 -15.64 -12.20
CA THR A 56 7.78 -15.15 -13.59
C THR A 56 7.60 -13.65 -13.58
N PHE A 57 8.21 -12.94 -14.53
CA PHE A 57 8.22 -11.50 -14.56
C PHE A 57 7.61 -10.93 -15.84
N THR A 58 6.78 -9.91 -15.70
CA THR A 58 6.21 -9.12 -16.80
C THR A 58 6.32 -7.64 -16.46
N TYR A 59 6.89 -6.86 -17.37
CA TYR A 59 6.91 -5.39 -17.28
C TYR A 59 5.77 -4.78 -18.08
N LEU A 60 5.09 -3.80 -17.50
CA LEU A 60 4.03 -3.01 -18.12
C LEU A 60 4.33 -1.52 -17.90
N ASP A 61 4.47 -0.74 -18.97
CA ASP A 61 4.72 0.69 -18.87
C ASP A 61 3.42 1.45 -18.55
N ALA A 62 3.34 2.01 -17.35
CA ALA A 62 2.22 2.83 -16.90
C ALA A 62 2.40 4.34 -17.19
N SER A 63 3.57 4.74 -17.70
CA SER A 63 3.90 6.17 -17.92
C SER A 63 2.91 6.90 -18.83
N PRO A 64 2.43 6.31 -19.96
CA PRO A 64 1.46 6.99 -20.82
C PRO A 64 0.10 7.20 -20.13
N ALA A 65 -0.35 6.25 -19.30
CA ALA A 65 -1.60 6.37 -18.55
C ALA A 65 -1.50 7.44 -17.47
N ILE A 66 -0.41 7.44 -16.71
CA ILE A 66 -0.13 8.44 -15.67
C ILE A 66 0.03 9.85 -16.26
N ALA A 67 0.63 9.98 -17.44
CA ALA A 67 0.73 11.28 -18.13
C ALA A 67 -0.63 11.91 -18.41
N LYS A 68 -1.64 11.10 -18.76
CA LYS A 68 -3.03 11.57 -18.94
C LYS A 68 -3.62 12.11 -17.64
N LEU A 69 -3.38 11.46 -16.49
CA LEU A 69 -3.84 11.95 -15.19
C LEU A 69 -3.17 13.28 -14.81
N LYS A 70 -1.87 13.43 -15.08
CA LYS A 70 -1.18 14.70 -14.86
C LYS A 70 -1.76 15.83 -15.69
N ALA A 71 -2.12 15.55 -16.93
CA ALA A 71 -2.70 16.54 -17.85
C ALA A 71 -4.06 17.07 -17.37
N ILE A 72 -4.81 16.29 -16.57
CA ILE A 72 -6.09 16.71 -15.96
C ILE A 72 -5.95 17.23 -14.52
N GLY A 73 -4.72 17.51 -14.06
CA GLY A 73 -4.46 18.17 -12.78
C GLY A 73 -4.31 17.24 -11.57
N ALA A 74 -4.19 15.91 -11.76
CA ALA A 74 -3.88 15.01 -10.64
C ALA A 74 -2.54 15.40 -9.99
N THR A 75 -2.52 15.45 -8.66
CA THR A 75 -1.32 15.76 -7.86
C THR A 75 -0.95 14.57 -6.98
N SER A 76 0.33 14.43 -6.66
CA SER A 76 0.81 13.43 -5.69
C SER A 76 1.93 14.01 -4.85
N TYR A 77 1.87 13.78 -3.55
CA TYR A 77 2.89 14.18 -2.57
C TYR A 77 4.05 13.18 -2.44
N VAL A 78 3.91 11.98 -3.01
CA VAL A 78 4.92 10.91 -2.90
C VAL A 78 5.52 10.62 -4.28
N SER A 79 4.79 9.86 -5.08
CA SER A 79 5.16 9.52 -6.45
C SER A 79 3.89 9.35 -7.27
N TYR A 80 3.92 9.72 -8.55
CA TYR A 80 2.81 9.42 -9.45
C TYR A 80 2.65 7.92 -9.73
N ALA A 81 3.66 7.10 -9.44
CA ALA A 81 3.53 5.64 -9.57
C ALA A 81 2.37 5.06 -8.75
N VAL A 82 1.96 5.71 -7.65
CA VAL A 82 0.79 5.27 -6.85
C VAL A 82 -0.49 5.21 -7.68
N TYR A 83 -0.66 6.09 -8.67
CA TYR A 83 -1.83 6.07 -9.54
C TYR A 83 -1.82 4.92 -10.55
N ALA A 84 -0.71 4.23 -10.76
CA ALA A 84 -0.65 3.11 -11.71
C ALA A 84 -1.65 2.00 -11.37
N ARG A 85 -1.97 1.82 -10.07
CA ARG A 85 -2.95 0.81 -9.63
C ARG A 85 -4.35 1.03 -10.19
N ILE A 86 -4.74 2.26 -10.49
CA ILE A 86 -6.04 2.59 -11.10
C ILE A 86 -6.12 2.01 -12.53
N PHE A 87 -4.99 1.90 -13.21
CA PHE A 87 -4.89 1.43 -14.59
C PHE A 87 -4.60 -0.06 -14.73
N ILE A 88 -4.52 -0.82 -13.62
CA ILE A 88 -4.34 -2.27 -13.68
C ILE A 88 -5.34 -2.93 -14.64
N PRO A 89 -6.65 -2.61 -14.62
CA PRO A 89 -7.63 -3.24 -15.51
C PRO A 89 -7.40 -2.96 -16.99
N ASP A 90 -6.77 -1.83 -17.32
CA ASP A 90 -6.49 -1.41 -18.69
C ASP A 90 -5.13 -1.93 -19.21
N LEU A 91 -4.16 -2.07 -18.30
CA LEU A 91 -2.80 -2.53 -18.64
C LEU A 91 -2.68 -4.06 -18.65
N MET A 92 -3.51 -4.75 -17.87
CA MET A 92 -3.54 -6.21 -17.85
C MET A 92 -4.36 -6.77 -19.03
N PRO A 93 -3.99 -7.95 -19.56
CA PRO A 93 -4.77 -8.60 -20.61
C PRO A 93 -6.26 -8.68 -20.28
N ALA A 94 -7.13 -8.46 -21.28
CA ALA A 94 -8.59 -8.46 -21.10
C ALA A 94 -9.13 -9.78 -20.51
N THR A 95 -8.43 -10.88 -20.72
CA THR A 95 -8.73 -12.21 -20.18
C THR A 95 -8.33 -12.39 -18.72
N THR A 96 -7.59 -11.43 -18.13
CA THR A 96 -7.20 -11.51 -16.72
C THR A 96 -8.42 -11.30 -15.83
N GLY A 97 -8.72 -12.32 -15.00
CA GLY A 97 -9.81 -12.26 -14.02
C GLY A 97 -9.37 -11.57 -12.72
N LYS A 98 -8.57 -12.25 -11.92
CA LYS A 98 -8.20 -11.79 -10.59
C LYS A 98 -6.70 -11.44 -10.48
N VAL A 99 -6.39 -10.36 -9.77
CA VAL A 99 -5.01 -9.96 -9.42
C VAL A 99 -4.93 -9.51 -7.97
N LEU A 100 -3.76 -9.65 -7.36
CA LEU A 100 -3.43 -9.06 -6.08
C LEU A 100 -2.40 -7.96 -6.29
N TYR A 101 -2.76 -6.72 -6.01
CA TYR A 101 -1.83 -5.60 -5.98
C TYR A 101 -1.21 -5.45 -4.59
N LEU A 102 0.09 -5.19 -4.54
CA LEU A 102 0.85 -4.89 -3.33
C LEU A 102 1.65 -3.61 -3.49
N ASP A 103 1.62 -2.75 -2.48
CA ASP A 103 2.58 -1.65 -2.38
C ASP A 103 3.99 -2.20 -2.17
N CYS A 104 4.98 -1.49 -2.70
CA CYS A 104 6.39 -1.88 -2.61
C CYS A 104 6.95 -1.82 -1.18
N ASP A 105 6.30 -1.12 -0.26
CA ASP A 105 6.66 -1.05 1.15
C ASP A 105 5.92 -2.12 1.99
N THR A 106 5.75 -3.32 1.44
CA THR A 106 5.19 -4.49 2.12
C THR A 106 6.25 -5.56 2.39
N LEU A 107 6.00 -6.43 3.37
CA LEU A 107 6.78 -7.63 3.65
C LEU A 107 5.82 -8.81 3.81
N VAL A 108 5.93 -9.80 2.91
CA VAL A 108 5.13 -11.01 2.97
C VAL A 108 5.82 -12.05 3.86
N THR A 109 5.08 -12.63 4.79
CA THR A 109 5.59 -13.57 5.79
C THR A 109 4.82 -14.89 5.85
N GLY A 110 3.94 -15.12 4.88
CA GLY A 110 3.16 -16.36 4.80
C GLY A 110 2.52 -16.58 3.42
N PRO A 111 1.86 -17.73 3.22
CA PRO A 111 1.16 -18.04 1.98
C PRO A 111 -0.04 -17.11 1.77
N LEU A 112 -0.31 -16.78 0.51
CA LEU A 112 -1.38 -15.86 0.11
C LEU A 112 -2.53 -16.54 -0.63
N ASP A 113 -2.54 -17.89 -0.72
CA ASP A 113 -3.58 -18.63 -1.42
C ASP A 113 -4.98 -18.34 -0.88
N GLU A 114 -5.13 -18.27 0.45
CA GLU A 114 -6.40 -17.97 1.09
C GLU A 114 -6.89 -16.56 0.71
N LEU A 115 -5.99 -15.56 0.72
CA LEU A 115 -6.30 -14.20 0.27
C LEU A 115 -6.72 -14.21 -1.19
N PHE A 116 -5.89 -14.79 -2.06
CA PHE A 116 -6.12 -14.77 -3.51
C PHE A 116 -7.40 -15.49 -3.90
N ASN A 117 -7.79 -16.55 -3.17
CA ASN A 117 -9.01 -17.32 -3.40
C ASN A 117 -10.25 -16.75 -2.68
N THR A 118 -10.13 -15.63 -1.97
CA THR A 118 -11.28 -14.96 -1.34
C THR A 118 -12.38 -14.71 -2.37
N ASP A 119 -13.60 -15.12 -2.05
CA ASP A 119 -14.78 -14.82 -2.86
C ASP A 119 -15.23 -13.37 -2.65
N LEU A 120 -15.11 -12.55 -3.70
CA LEU A 120 -15.50 -11.15 -3.69
C LEU A 120 -17.01 -10.94 -3.89
N ARG A 121 -17.77 -12.02 -4.14
CA ARG A 121 -19.24 -11.99 -4.32
C ARG A 121 -19.69 -10.95 -5.36
N GLY A 122 -18.98 -10.91 -6.48
CA GLY A 122 -19.23 -9.97 -7.58
C GLY A 122 -18.77 -8.54 -7.34
N ARG A 123 -18.09 -8.25 -6.22
CA ARG A 123 -17.50 -6.94 -5.97
C ARG A 123 -16.17 -6.79 -6.71
N PRO A 124 -15.84 -5.59 -7.22
CA PRO A 124 -14.62 -5.36 -8.01
C PRO A 124 -13.34 -5.44 -7.19
N LEU A 125 -13.38 -5.18 -5.87
CA LEU A 125 -12.18 -5.16 -5.04
C LEU A 125 -12.48 -5.51 -3.58
N ALA A 126 -11.42 -5.98 -2.89
CA ALA A 126 -11.43 -6.19 -1.46
C ALA A 126 -10.21 -5.54 -0.82
N LEU A 127 -10.43 -4.83 0.30
CA LEU A 127 -9.45 -4.04 1.03
C LEU A 127 -9.55 -4.25 2.54
N ALA A 128 -8.41 -4.14 3.23
CA ALA A 128 -8.39 -4.10 4.69
C ALA A 128 -8.64 -2.67 5.22
N PRO A 129 -9.26 -2.52 6.41
CA PRO A 129 -9.51 -1.21 7.00
C PRO A 129 -8.21 -0.47 7.30
N ASP A 130 -8.23 0.86 7.19
CA ASP A 130 -7.12 1.74 7.60
C ASP A 130 -7.35 2.28 9.02
N VAL A 131 -6.27 2.70 9.65
CA VAL A 131 -6.26 3.33 10.97
C VAL A 131 -6.25 4.85 10.81
N ILE A 132 -7.44 5.42 10.60
CA ILE A 132 -7.60 6.88 10.52
C ILE A 132 -8.44 7.43 11.68
N HIS A 133 -8.27 8.73 11.96
CA HIS A 133 -9.15 9.43 12.89
C HIS A 133 -10.46 9.82 12.18
N PRO A 134 -11.63 9.78 12.86
CA PRO A 134 -12.91 10.18 12.25
C PRO A 134 -12.93 11.59 11.64
N ALA A 135 -12.17 12.54 12.22
CA ALA A 135 -12.03 13.89 11.66
C ALA A 135 -11.46 13.89 10.23
N TYR A 136 -10.61 12.92 9.89
CA TYR A 136 -10.06 12.80 8.52
C TYR A 136 -11.13 12.54 7.47
N LYS A 137 -12.20 11.79 7.83
CA LYS A 137 -13.31 11.54 6.91
C LYS A 137 -13.99 12.84 6.48
N LYS A 138 -14.09 13.84 7.39
CA LYS A 138 -14.63 15.17 7.04
C LYS A 138 -13.74 15.89 6.03
N VAL A 139 -12.40 15.79 6.20
CA VAL A 139 -11.42 16.39 5.29
C VAL A 139 -11.62 15.90 3.85
N ILE A 140 -11.81 14.60 3.70
CA ILE A 140 -11.95 13.96 2.39
C ILE A 140 -13.40 13.86 1.89
N GLY A 141 -14.38 14.43 2.57
CA GLY A 141 -15.79 14.36 2.18
C GLY A 141 -16.43 12.97 2.28
N LEU A 142 -15.87 12.06 3.09
CA LEU A 142 -16.45 10.73 3.31
C LEU A 142 -17.44 10.75 4.47
N PRO A 143 -18.68 10.21 4.32
CA PRO A 143 -19.65 10.12 5.40
C PRO A 143 -19.08 9.40 6.62
N PRO A 144 -19.41 9.81 7.85
CA PRO A 144 -18.82 9.25 9.08
C PRO A 144 -19.05 7.76 9.28
N GLU A 145 -20.19 7.26 8.82
CA GLU A 145 -20.57 5.84 8.91
C GLU A 145 -19.86 4.94 7.92
N LYS A 146 -19.37 5.49 6.80
CA LYS A 146 -18.66 4.72 5.79
C LYS A 146 -17.29 4.28 6.32
N PRO A 147 -16.89 3.01 6.11
CA PRO A 147 -15.54 2.57 6.46
C PRO A 147 -14.49 3.26 5.60
N TYR A 148 -13.29 3.38 6.12
CA TYR A 148 -12.13 3.83 5.36
C TYR A 148 -11.13 2.68 5.25
N TYR A 149 -10.60 2.48 4.05
CA TYR A 149 -9.75 1.34 3.71
C TYR A 149 -8.36 1.79 3.27
N ASN A 150 -7.37 0.92 3.47
CA ASN A 150 -6.02 1.12 2.99
C ASN A 150 -5.83 0.41 1.64
N THR A 151 -5.23 1.11 0.68
CA THR A 151 -5.05 0.62 -0.70
C THR A 151 -3.67 0.01 -0.99
N GLY A 152 -2.86 -0.27 0.04
CA GLY A 152 -1.56 -0.91 -0.16
C GLY A 152 -1.61 -2.41 -0.44
N VAL A 153 -2.76 -3.04 -0.18
CA VAL A 153 -3.07 -4.41 -0.59
C VAL A 153 -4.48 -4.42 -1.18
N LEU A 154 -4.59 -4.66 -2.51
CA LEU A 154 -5.88 -4.74 -3.19
C LEU A 154 -6.04 -6.11 -3.83
N LEU A 155 -7.03 -6.87 -3.42
CA LEU A 155 -7.48 -8.01 -4.21
C LEU A 155 -8.54 -7.51 -5.20
N MET A 156 -8.26 -7.61 -6.49
CA MET A 156 -9.10 -7.07 -7.56
C MET A 156 -9.69 -8.18 -8.42
N ASP A 157 -10.98 -8.14 -8.66
CA ASP A 157 -11.64 -8.88 -9.72
C ASP A 157 -11.80 -7.95 -10.94
N LEU A 158 -10.96 -8.15 -11.95
CA LEU A 158 -10.91 -7.26 -13.10
C LEU A 158 -12.13 -7.40 -14.02
N VAL A 159 -12.84 -8.54 -13.96
CA VAL A 159 -14.10 -8.73 -14.69
C VAL A 159 -15.18 -7.86 -14.06
N SER A 160 -15.38 -7.96 -12.75
CA SER A 160 -16.31 -7.13 -11.99
C SER A 160 -15.96 -5.64 -12.09
N TRP A 161 -14.66 -5.31 -12.03
CA TRP A 161 -14.17 -3.92 -12.16
C TRP A 161 -14.58 -3.30 -13.50
N ARG A 162 -14.35 -4.01 -14.61
CA ARG A 162 -14.72 -3.54 -15.94
C ARG A 162 -16.25 -3.43 -16.11
N SER A 163 -16.98 -4.42 -15.61
CA SER A 163 -18.45 -4.42 -15.65
C SER A 163 -19.07 -3.27 -14.86
N ALA A 164 -18.51 -2.93 -13.70
CA ALA A 164 -18.95 -1.82 -12.85
C ALA A 164 -18.40 -0.45 -13.30
N ARG A 165 -17.62 -0.40 -14.39
CA ARG A 165 -17.00 0.82 -14.93
C ARG A 165 -16.22 1.60 -13.87
N CYS A 166 -15.47 0.89 -13.02
CA CYS A 166 -14.77 1.50 -11.90
C CYS A 166 -13.73 2.54 -12.35
N SER A 167 -13.00 2.29 -13.44
CA SER A 167 -12.01 3.24 -13.98
C SER A 167 -12.62 4.57 -14.34
N GLU A 168 -13.82 4.58 -14.97
CA GLU A 168 -14.54 5.80 -15.33
C GLU A 168 -15.02 6.57 -14.09
N ARG A 169 -15.50 5.84 -13.08
CA ARG A 169 -15.94 6.44 -11.81
C ARG A 169 -14.78 7.07 -11.06
N LEU A 170 -13.61 6.44 -11.06
CA LEU A 170 -12.40 7.02 -10.47
C LEU A 170 -11.92 8.25 -11.27
N ALA A 171 -12.03 8.23 -12.59
CA ALA A 171 -11.71 9.40 -13.42
C ALA A 171 -12.67 10.56 -13.16
N ASP A 172 -13.96 10.28 -12.97
CA ASP A 172 -14.96 11.31 -12.62
C ASP A 172 -14.67 11.91 -11.23
N GLU A 173 -14.33 11.08 -10.23
CA GLU A 173 -13.96 11.56 -8.90
C GLU A 173 -12.66 12.38 -8.90
N LEU A 174 -11.74 12.12 -9.83
CA LEU A 174 -10.54 12.94 -10.03
C LEU A 174 -10.86 14.31 -10.64
N LEU A 175 -11.78 14.34 -11.60
CA LEU A 175 -12.17 15.57 -12.31
C LEU A 175 -13.11 16.45 -11.48
N HIS A 176 -13.97 15.82 -10.68
CA HIS A 176 -15.01 16.47 -9.88
C HIS A 176 -14.93 15.98 -8.43
N PRO A 177 -13.86 16.29 -7.69
CA PRO A 177 -13.62 15.71 -6.37
C PRO A 177 -14.65 16.20 -5.35
N HIS A 178 -15.26 15.28 -4.63
CA HIS A 178 -16.18 15.58 -3.51
C HIS A 178 -15.45 16.04 -2.24
N GLY A 179 -14.12 16.06 -2.25
CA GLY A 179 -13.25 16.50 -1.17
C GLY A 179 -11.80 16.57 -1.62
N ILE A 180 -10.90 16.96 -0.72
CA ILE A 180 -9.45 16.93 -1.00
C ILE A 180 -8.93 15.51 -0.91
N ASN A 181 -7.76 15.25 -1.52
CA ASN A 181 -7.13 13.93 -1.60
C ASN A 181 -5.73 13.91 -0.95
N PRO A 182 -5.61 14.08 0.39
CA PRO A 182 -4.29 14.12 1.03
C PRO A 182 -3.49 12.82 0.87
N LEU A 183 -4.19 11.67 0.80
CA LEU A 183 -3.59 10.36 0.55
C LEU A 183 -3.72 9.92 -0.93
N GLY A 184 -3.98 10.88 -1.82
CA GLY A 184 -3.96 10.67 -3.27
C GLY A 184 -5.02 9.67 -3.74
N ASP A 185 -4.57 8.64 -4.44
CA ASP A 185 -5.41 7.59 -5.03
C ASP A 185 -6.22 6.79 -3.99
N GLN A 186 -5.73 6.65 -2.77
CA GLN A 186 -6.46 5.96 -1.69
C GLN A 186 -7.78 6.67 -1.37
N ASP A 187 -7.76 8.00 -1.23
CA ASP A 187 -8.97 8.78 -0.95
C ASP A 187 -9.97 8.69 -2.11
N ILE A 188 -9.48 8.73 -3.34
CA ILE A 188 -10.27 8.63 -4.56
C ILE A 188 -10.95 7.26 -4.65
N ILE A 189 -10.20 6.17 -4.48
CA ILE A 189 -10.72 4.80 -4.53
C ILE A 189 -11.78 4.60 -3.44
N VAL A 190 -11.48 5.03 -2.21
CA VAL A 190 -12.39 4.84 -1.09
C VAL A 190 -13.68 5.66 -1.24
N ARG A 191 -13.63 6.89 -1.78
CA ARG A 191 -14.86 7.66 -2.02
C ARG A 191 -15.68 7.10 -3.16
N ALA A 192 -15.05 6.88 -4.30
CA ALA A 192 -15.77 6.48 -5.52
C ALA A 192 -16.35 5.06 -5.44
N LEU A 193 -15.70 4.15 -4.71
CA LEU A 193 -16.05 2.71 -4.72
C LEU A 193 -16.42 2.14 -3.34
N ASN A 194 -16.66 2.97 -2.32
CA ASN A 194 -16.85 2.52 -0.93
C ASN A 194 -17.82 1.34 -0.77
N ASP A 195 -18.99 1.42 -1.42
CA ASP A 195 -20.06 0.42 -1.28
C ASP A 195 -19.76 -0.89 -2.01
N GLU A 196 -18.81 -0.88 -2.93
CA GLU A 196 -18.36 -2.06 -3.68
C GLU A 196 -17.13 -2.71 -3.10
N ILE A 197 -16.52 -2.13 -2.04
CA ILE A 197 -15.37 -2.73 -1.38
C ILE A 197 -15.82 -3.89 -0.50
N ALA A 198 -15.26 -5.08 -0.73
CA ALA A 198 -15.37 -6.18 0.20
C ALA A 198 -14.33 -6.00 1.34
N PRO A 199 -14.72 -6.10 2.63
CA PRO A 199 -13.76 -5.98 3.71
C PRO A 199 -12.85 -7.20 3.79
N LEU A 200 -11.52 -6.98 3.90
CA LEU A 200 -10.52 -7.99 4.23
C LEU A 200 -10.14 -7.94 5.71
N ASP A 201 -9.71 -9.09 6.24
CA ASP A 201 -9.08 -9.15 7.55
C ASP A 201 -7.75 -8.36 7.54
N ILE A 202 -7.44 -7.68 8.65
CA ILE A 202 -6.23 -6.87 8.81
C ILE A 202 -4.94 -7.68 8.67
N ARG A 203 -4.96 -9.00 8.84
CA ARG A 203 -3.81 -9.88 8.65
C ARG A 203 -3.24 -9.84 7.22
N TRP A 204 -4.07 -9.41 6.26
CA TRP A 204 -3.71 -9.27 4.85
C TRP A 204 -3.12 -7.89 4.49
N ASN A 205 -3.23 -6.92 5.39
CA ASN A 205 -2.63 -5.60 5.25
C ASN A 205 -2.37 -5.00 6.64
N PHE A 206 -1.38 -5.56 7.35
CA PHE A 206 -1.11 -5.19 8.72
C PHE A 206 -0.25 -3.94 8.79
N LEU A 207 -0.90 -2.80 9.01
CA LEU A 207 -0.26 -1.49 9.05
C LEU A 207 0.64 -1.31 10.27
N SER A 208 1.69 -0.49 10.15
CA SER A 208 2.59 -0.14 11.25
C SER A 208 1.84 0.40 12.49
N GLN A 209 0.71 1.06 12.30
CA GLN A 209 -0.13 1.60 13.38
C GLN A 209 -0.77 0.51 14.26
N TYR A 210 -0.99 -0.68 13.73
CA TYR A 210 -1.55 -1.80 14.51
C TYR A 210 -0.59 -2.28 15.60
N PHE A 211 0.74 -2.13 15.44
CA PHE A 211 1.69 -2.38 16.51
C PHE A 211 1.44 -1.45 17.71
N LEU A 212 1.13 -0.18 17.48
CA LEU A 212 0.79 0.75 18.54
C LEU A 212 -0.52 0.40 19.25
N GLN A 213 -1.43 -0.27 18.54
CA GLN A 213 -2.68 -0.79 19.13
C GLN A 213 -2.47 -2.13 19.86
N ARG A 214 -1.22 -2.65 19.89
CA ARG A 214 -0.85 -3.94 20.49
C ARG A 214 -1.72 -5.10 20.00
N ARG A 215 -2.06 -5.07 18.73
CA ARG A 215 -2.78 -6.16 18.08
C ARG A 215 -1.95 -7.45 18.13
N LYS A 216 -2.63 -8.61 18.27
CA LYS A 216 -2.02 -9.93 18.44
C LYS A 216 -2.20 -10.86 17.24
N GLU A 217 -2.75 -10.34 16.17
CA GLU A 217 -2.92 -11.06 14.91
C GLU A 217 -1.57 -11.57 14.40
N ARG A 218 -1.59 -12.66 13.62
CA ARG A 218 -0.43 -13.17 12.90
C ARG A 218 -0.55 -12.77 11.43
N PRO A 219 0.00 -11.62 11.06
CA PRO A 219 -0.13 -11.11 9.69
C PRO A 219 0.61 -11.99 8.69
N ALA A 220 0.02 -12.15 7.49
CA ALA A 220 0.72 -12.69 6.33
C ALA A 220 1.39 -11.58 5.51
N ILE A 221 0.87 -10.33 5.58
CA ILE A 221 1.44 -9.16 4.92
C ILE A 221 1.57 -8.03 5.94
N TYR A 222 2.81 -7.58 6.18
CA TYR A 222 3.09 -6.33 6.90
C TYR A 222 3.22 -5.20 5.89
N HIS A 223 2.58 -4.07 6.16
CA HIS A 223 2.65 -2.88 5.34
C HIS A 223 3.21 -1.71 6.16
N PHE A 224 4.32 -1.16 5.71
CA PHE A 224 5.08 -0.13 6.42
C PHE A 224 4.62 1.29 6.05
N SER A 225 3.30 1.44 5.91
CA SER A 225 2.68 2.73 5.61
C SER A 225 2.97 3.77 6.69
N GLY A 226 3.12 5.04 6.28
CA GLY A 226 3.43 6.14 7.18
C GLY A 226 4.82 6.06 7.81
N ASN A 227 5.06 6.86 8.86
CA ASN A 227 6.36 6.93 9.56
C ASN A 227 6.29 6.42 11.01
N THR A 228 5.16 5.83 11.40
CA THR A 228 4.96 5.26 12.75
C THR A 228 6.06 4.25 13.07
N LEU A 229 6.75 4.40 14.21
CA LEU A 229 7.90 3.57 14.63
C LEU A 229 9.13 3.68 13.70
N GLY A 230 9.09 4.48 12.65
CA GLY A 230 10.07 4.54 11.58
C GLY A 230 9.94 3.36 10.60
N ARG A 231 10.20 3.60 9.33
CA ARG A 231 10.17 2.54 8.31
C ARG A 231 11.34 1.56 8.52
N PRO A 232 11.15 0.23 8.35
CA PRO A 232 12.15 -0.77 8.75
C PRO A 232 13.47 -0.68 7.98
N TRP A 233 13.50 -0.07 6.80
CA TRP A 233 14.72 0.12 6.03
C TRP A 233 15.60 1.29 6.49
N PHE A 234 15.15 2.12 7.45
CA PHE A 234 16.00 3.16 8.01
C PHE A 234 16.79 2.66 9.22
N THR A 235 18.06 3.07 9.31
CA THR A 235 18.96 2.70 10.43
C THR A 235 18.44 3.18 11.78
N SER A 236 17.70 4.29 11.82
CA SER A 236 17.07 4.85 13.02
C SER A 236 15.74 4.18 13.41
N SER A 237 15.25 3.23 12.63
CA SER A 237 13.94 2.61 12.83
C SER A 237 13.82 1.91 14.19
N ARG A 238 12.67 2.06 14.82
CA ARG A 238 12.24 1.34 16.04
C ARG A 238 11.15 0.30 15.72
N HIS A 239 10.95 0.01 14.44
CA HIS A 239 9.91 -0.90 13.99
C HIS A 239 10.22 -2.36 14.41
N PRO A 240 9.27 -3.10 14.98
CA PRO A 240 9.47 -4.50 15.40
C PRO A 240 9.93 -5.43 14.26
N MET A 241 9.52 -5.13 13.03
CA MET A 241 9.87 -5.92 11.84
C MET A 241 11.20 -5.54 11.20
N ARG A 242 12.01 -4.64 11.82
CA ARG A 242 13.29 -4.22 11.24
C ARG A 242 14.21 -5.41 10.94
N THR A 243 14.41 -6.32 11.90
CA THR A 243 15.28 -7.48 11.70
C THR A 243 14.79 -8.38 10.57
N ALA A 244 13.48 -8.67 10.52
CA ALA A 244 12.90 -9.46 9.44
C ALA A 244 13.05 -8.78 8.07
N TYR A 245 12.89 -7.46 8.01
CA TYR A 245 13.10 -6.69 6.79
C TYR A 245 14.57 -6.72 6.33
N CYS A 246 15.53 -6.57 7.25
CA CYS A 246 16.96 -6.66 6.93
C CYS A 246 17.34 -8.04 6.38
N LEU A 247 16.76 -9.11 6.94
CA LEU A 247 16.98 -10.47 6.45
C LEU A 247 16.41 -10.65 5.03
N ALA A 248 15.20 -10.14 4.76
CA ALA A 248 14.60 -10.18 3.43
C ALA A 248 15.41 -9.35 2.40
N ALA A 249 15.93 -8.19 2.80
CA ALA A 249 16.79 -7.38 1.94
C ALA A 249 18.12 -8.08 1.62
N ALA A 250 18.70 -8.79 2.59
CA ALA A 250 19.91 -9.58 2.36
C ALA A 250 19.65 -10.79 1.45
N GLU A 251 18.51 -11.49 1.62
CA GLU A 251 18.06 -12.57 0.74
C GLU A 251 17.84 -12.09 -0.69
N ALA A 252 17.31 -10.89 -0.85
CA ALA A 252 17.13 -10.23 -2.15
C ALA A 252 18.45 -9.74 -2.79
N GLY A 253 19.60 -9.91 -2.13
CA GLY A 253 20.89 -9.41 -2.59
C GLY A 253 21.05 -7.89 -2.51
N LEU A 254 20.19 -7.17 -1.78
CA LEU A 254 20.15 -5.71 -1.67
C LEU A 254 20.20 -5.25 -0.19
N PRO A 255 21.22 -5.66 0.60
CA PRO A 255 21.29 -5.31 2.02
C PRO A 255 21.34 -3.80 2.28
N GLU A 256 21.84 -3.00 1.32
CA GLU A 256 21.90 -1.53 1.39
C GLU A 256 20.50 -0.89 1.43
N VAL A 257 19.49 -1.53 0.84
CA VAL A 257 18.09 -1.06 0.89
C VAL A 257 17.60 -0.96 2.34
N ALA A 258 18.05 -1.85 3.22
CA ALA A 258 17.70 -1.87 4.63
C ALA A 258 18.61 -0.98 5.53
N ASN A 259 19.57 -0.27 4.94
CA ASN A 259 20.55 0.53 5.67
C ASN A 259 20.54 2.03 5.30
N GLN A 260 19.40 2.53 4.86
CA GLN A 260 19.23 3.94 4.52
C GLN A 260 19.31 4.81 5.78
N SER A 261 20.15 5.87 5.72
CA SER A 261 20.27 6.81 6.84
C SER A 261 19.17 7.86 6.76
N ARG A 262 18.25 7.83 7.71
CA ARG A 262 17.23 8.87 7.89
C ARG A 262 16.90 9.02 9.38
N PRO A 263 16.97 10.23 9.96
CA PRO A 263 16.60 10.44 11.34
C PRO A 263 15.11 10.22 11.55
N LEU A 264 14.74 9.57 12.66
CA LEU A 264 13.34 9.48 13.07
C LEU A 264 12.90 10.86 13.58
N PRO A 265 11.82 11.47 13.04
CA PRO A 265 11.28 12.74 13.52
C PRO A 265 10.97 12.72 15.02
N PHE A 266 11.07 13.88 15.67
CA PHE A 266 10.96 13.99 17.12
C PHE A 266 9.61 13.48 17.65
N GLU A 267 8.51 13.81 16.99
CA GLU A 267 7.16 13.39 17.34
C GLU A 267 7.02 11.86 17.39
N TYR A 268 7.65 11.13 16.46
CA TYR A 268 7.64 9.66 16.47
C TYR A 268 8.56 9.06 17.54
N LYS A 269 9.63 9.76 17.93
CA LYS A 269 10.43 9.37 19.10
C LYS A 269 9.60 9.48 20.38
N VAL A 270 8.89 10.59 20.56
CA VAL A 270 7.98 10.80 21.72
C VAL A 270 6.89 9.73 21.72
N GLN A 271 6.22 9.49 20.56
CA GLN A 271 5.20 8.46 20.44
C GLN A 271 5.73 7.07 20.82
N TYR A 272 6.95 6.72 20.38
CA TYR A 272 7.57 5.45 20.74
C TYR A 272 7.83 5.32 22.25
N TRP A 273 8.33 6.38 22.90
CA TRP A 273 8.56 6.37 24.34
C TRP A 273 7.26 6.27 25.14
N LEU A 274 6.23 7.02 24.75
CA LEU A 274 4.90 6.89 25.35
C LEU A 274 4.34 5.48 25.19
N TYR A 275 4.47 4.88 24.01
CA TYR A 275 4.09 3.49 23.76
C TYR A 275 4.81 2.49 24.68
N ARG A 276 6.10 2.72 24.94
CA ARG A 276 6.91 1.85 25.81
C ARG A 276 6.57 1.98 27.28
N LEU A 277 6.29 3.19 27.73
CA LEU A 277 6.16 3.51 29.16
C LEU A 277 4.72 3.41 29.67
N LEU A 278 3.71 3.66 28.82
CA LEU A 278 2.33 3.73 29.26
C LEU A 278 1.56 2.42 28.99
N PRO A 279 0.65 2.01 29.91
CA PRO A 279 -0.36 1.01 29.60
C PRO A 279 -1.22 1.45 28.41
N GLN A 280 -1.78 0.46 27.66
CA GLN A 280 -2.59 0.74 26.46
C GLN A 280 -3.78 1.67 26.74
N ALA A 281 -4.39 1.52 27.92
CA ALA A 281 -5.53 2.35 28.33
C ALA A 281 -5.21 3.85 28.43
N LEU A 282 -3.96 4.20 28.76
CA LEU A 282 -3.48 5.59 28.82
C LEU A 282 -2.86 6.03 27.48
N PHE A 283 -2.14 5.15 26.81
CA PHE A 283 -1.48 5.46 25.55
C PHE A 283 -2.48 5.76 24.41
N SER A 284 -3.53 4.93 24.27
CA SER A 284 -4.46 5.04 23.15
C SER A 284 -5.20 6.38 23.09
N PRO A 285 -5.76 6.94 24.19
CA PRO A 285 -6.39 8.27 24.17
C PRO A 285 -5.42 9.39 23.80
N ILE A 286 -4.17 9.33 24.31
CA ILE A 286 -3.14 10.34 24.02
C ILE A 286 -2.83 10.35 22.53
N CYS A 287 -2.58 9.18 21.91
CA CYS A 287 -2.31 9.09 20.48
C CYS A 287 -3.49 9.57 19.63
N LYS A 288 -4.73 9.24 20.01
CA LYS A 288 -5.92 9.73 19.32
C LYS A 288 -6.01 11.27 19.37
N LEU A 289 -5.72 11.86 20.53
CA LEU A 289 -5.70 13.31 20.70
C LEU A 289 -4.60 13.95 19.85
N MET A 290 -3.37 13.43 19.89
CA MET A 290 -2.25 13.93 19.07
C MET A 290 -2.61 13.89 17.59
N TYR A 291 -3.18 12.79 17.11
CA TYR A 291 -3.56 12.62 15.71
C TYR A 291 -4.71 13.56 15.31
N ARG A 292 -5.74 13.70 16.20
CA ARG A 292 -6.83 14.66 16.00
C ARG A 292 -6.29 16.08 15.87
N THR A 293 -5.42 16.51 16.82
CA THR A 293 -4.82 17.85 16.80
C THR A 293 -4.03 18.08 15.53
N HIS A 294 -3.24 17.10 15.09
CA HIS A 294 -2.51 17.17 13.83
C HIS A 294 -3.46 17.41 12.62
N ILE A 295 -4.55 16.65 12.51
CA ILE A 295 -5.53 16.82 11.43
C ILE A 295 -6.16 18.22 11.50
N LEU A 296 -6.62 18.66 12.66
CA LEU A 296 -7.26 19.96 12.82
C LEU A 296 -6.33 21.12 12.44
N LEU A 297 -5.05 21.05 12.83
CA LEU A 297 -4.06 22.06 12.51
C LEU A 297 -3.61 22.02 11.04
N THR A 298 -3.55 20.82 10.44
CA THR A 298 -3.09 20.66 9.05
C THR A 298 -4.13 21.09 8.03
N TYR A 299 -5.41 20.87 8.34
CA TYR A 299 -6.52 21.12 7.39
C TYR A 299 -7.47 22.23 7.83
N GLU A 300 -7.15 22.95 8.91
CA GLU A 300 -7.89 24.13 9.41
C GLU A 300 -9.40 23.87 9.61
N ILE A 301 -9.76 22.69 10.20
CA ILE A 301 -11.14 22.23 10.42
C ILE A 301 -11.51 22.12 11.92
#